data_591630be6da4758bbd090a0bd8ac89c6
#
_entry.id   591630be6da4758bbd090a0bd8ac89c6
#
_cell.length_a   1.000
_cell.length_b   1.000
_cell.length_c   1.000
_cell.angle_alpha   90.00
_cell.angle_beta   90.00
_cell.angle_gamma   90.00
#
_symmetry.space_group_name_H-M   'P 1'
#
loop_
_entity.id
_entity.type
_entity.pdbx_description
1 polymer ?
#
loop_
_entity_poly.entity_id
_entity_poly.type
_entity_poly.pdbx_seq_one_letter_code
_entity_poly.pdbx_strand_id
1 'polypeptide(L)'
;MSIEVKRNSQISQDSSVYKPNDEETVSEVIKQSFKNNLPIEIVGTNSKKFIGYNIQTEKTLDLSNLNGIIEYLPEELYIKVKAGTPLNLVEQELEKNNQQLAFEPIDLGYLKDGISNKGTVGGYVACNFAGSRRFKMGSVRDHILGFKGVNGKGDIIKSGGTVVKNVTGYDLSKLITGSFGTLVALTEITLKVVPKKISQSTIVVHTDNLKKISSLFDKILSSSNEISGSIFVPDEPKNNKYETNKQKIFKFNDLKFDGSFLAFRLEGDKISIDERIKDLNKELDLKKYKTSYLDAFQSSPFWKKINNLELFSNTKNNILRAVMPLANSEKFMNYLK
;
A
#
# COMPACT_ATOMS: atom_id res chain seq x y z
N MET A 1 -43.17 10.19 28.16
CA MET A 1 -43.35 10.53 26.74
C MET A 1 -42.12 9.96 25.99
N SER A 2 -42.25 8.72 25.55
CA SER A 2 -41.17 7.98 24.87
C SER A 2 -41.22 8.30 23.39
N ILE A 3 -40.12 8.87 22.88
CA ILE A 3 -39.96 9.15 21.47
C ILE A 3 -39.55 7.83 20.78
N GLU A 4 -40.48 7.20 20.10
CA GLU A 4 -40.19 6.12 19.15
C GLU A 4 -39.47 6.73 17.93
N VAL A 5 -38.17 6.49 17.82
CA VAL A 5 -37.43 6.76 16.59
C VAL A 5 -37.77 5.63 15.60
N LYS A 6 -38.69 5.87 14.69
CA LYS A 6 -38.93 5.00 13.54
C LYS A 6 -37.66 4.92 12.67
N ARG A 7 -36.91 3.84 12.78
CA ARG A 7 -35.85 3.48 11.82
C ARG A 7 -36.52 2.96 10.54
N ASN A 8 -36.75 3.83 9.58
CA ASN A 8 -37.11 3.45 8.21
C ASN A 8 -35.84 3.22 7.39
N SER A 9 -35.20 2.06 7.55
CA SER A 9 -34.27 1.53 6.56
C SER A 9 -35.00 0.43 5.77
N GLN A 10 -35.86 0.83 4.85
CA GLN A 10 -36.30 -0.10 3.81
C GLN A 10 -35.15 -0.31 2.83
N ILE A 11 -34.44 -1.44 3.01
CA ILE A 11 -33.50 -1.95 1.99
C ILE A 11 -34.38 -2.34 0.81
N SER A 12 -34.37 -1.55 -0.25
CA SER A 12 -35.09 -1.88 -1.49
C SER A 12 -34.47 -3.17 -2.06
N GLN A 13 -35.23 -4.23 -2.18
CA GLN A 13 -34.77 -5.53 -2.71
C GLN A 13 -34.29 -5.47 -4.17
N ASP A 14 -34.54 -4.36 -4.85
CA ASP A 14 -34.27 -4.15 -6.28
C ASP A 14 -32.99 -3.39 -6.62
N SER A 15 -32.24 -2.90 -5.60
CA SER A 15 -31.00 -2.18 -5.88
C SER A 15 -29.84 -3.14 -6.17
N SER A 16 -29.11 -2.89 -7.25
CA SER A 16 -27.86 -3.59 -7.54
C SER A 16 -26.70 -3.15 -6.62
N VAL A 17 -26.83 -1.97 -5.98
CA VAL A 17 -25.80 -1.38 -5.09
C VAL A 17 -26.42 -0.98 -3.76
N TYR A 18 -25.87 -1.51 -2.68
CA TYR A 18 -26.19 -1.18 -1.29
C TYR A 18 -25.12 -0.25 -0.74
N LYS A 19 -25.53 0.91 -0.15
CA LYS A 19 -24.61 1.90 0.46
C LYS A 19 -25.00 2.16 1.92
N PRO A 20 -24.64 1.27 2.85
CA PRO A 20 -24.97 1.40 4.25
C PRO A 20 -24.26 2.59 4.91
N ASN A 21 -24.94 3.21 5.90
CA ASN A 21 -24.39 4.28 6.72
C ASN A 21 -23.91 3.80 8.09
N ASP A 22 -24.26 2.57 8.47
CA ASP A 22 -23.93 1.95 9.75
C ASP A 22 -23.62 0.46 9.58
N GLU A 23 -23.07 -0.14 10.63
CA GLU A 23 -22.64 -1.54 10.67
C GLU A 23 -23.83 -2.51 10.73
N GLU A 24 -24.91 -2.11 11.37
CA GLU A 24 -26.14 -2.89 11.49
C GLU A 24 -26.72 -3.14 10.09
N THR A 25 -26.80 -2.11 9.26
CA THR A 25 -27.27 -2.23 7.87
C THR A 25 -26.32 -3.12 7.04
N VAL A 26 -24.99 -3.04 7.24
CA VAL A 26 -24.03 -3.98 6.61
C VAL A 26 -24.37 -5.42 6.99
N SER A 27 -24.61 -5.67 8.28
CA SER A 27 -24.98 -7.00 8.80
C SER A 27 -26.26 -7.51 8.15
N GLU A 28 -27.31 -6.69 8.06
CA GLU A 28 -28.57 -7.04 7.45
C GLU A 28 -28.45 -7.41 5.97
N VAL A 29 -27.71 -6.61 5.19
CA VAL A 29 -27.46 -6.86 3.76
C VAL A 29 -26.74 -8.19 3.57
N ILE A 30 -25.69 -8.46 4.36
CA ILE A 30 -24.94 -9.72 4.26
C ILE A 30 -25.80 -10.91 4.69
N LYS A 31 -26.60 -10.80 5.78
CA LYS A 31 -27.54 -11.85 6.20
C LYS A 31 -28.56 -12.21 5.13
N GLN A 32 -29.13 -11.20 4.47
CA GLN A 32 -30.07 -11.40 3.36
C GLN A 32 -29.38 -12.09 2.18
N SER A 33 -28.18 -11.63 1.79
CA SER A 33 -27.41 -12.25 0.71
C SER A 33 -27.05 -13.70 1.03
N PHE A 34 -26.61 -13.99 2.25
CA PHE A 34 -26.32 -15.35 2.72
C PHE A 34 -27.56 -16.26 2.69
N LYS A 35 -28.69 -15.79 3.23
CA LYS A 35 -29.96 -16.55 3.24
C LYS A 35 -30.44 -16.91 1.84
N ASN A 36 -30.24 -16.03 0.89
CA ASN A 36 -30.69 -16.19 -0.49
C ASN A 36 -29.63 -16.80 -1.42
N ASN A 37 -28.46 -17.22 -0.89
CA ASN A 37 -27.33 -17.70 -1.67
C ASN A 37 -26.89 -16.74 -2.80
N LEU A 38 -26.99 -15.42 -2.57
CA LEU A 38 -26.62 -14.41 -3.55
C LEU A 38 -25.20 -13.94 -3.27
N PRO A 39 -24.27 -14.08 -4.25
CA PRO A 39 -22.95 -13.53 -4.12
C PRO A 39 -23.00 -12.00 -4.10
N ILE A 40 -22.13 -11.36 -3.29
CA ILE A 40 -22.07 -9.93 -3.14
C ILE A 40 -20.61 -9.45 -3.23
N GLU A 41 -20.36 -8.43 -4.04
CA GLU A 41 -19.06 -7.76 -4.11
C GLU A 41 -18.97 -6.70 -3.03
N ILE A 42 -17.86 -6.68 -2.27
CA ILE A 42 -17.60 -5.65 -1.25
C ILE A 42 -16.62 -4.63 -1.83
N VAL A 43 -17.00 -3.36 -1.83
CA VAL A 43 -16.17 -2.26 -2.34
C VAL A 43 -16.12 -1.08 -1.36
N GLY A 44 -15.05 -0.30 -1.46
CA GLY A 44 -15.02 1.09 -0.98
C GLY A 44 -15.20 2.02 -2.20
N THR A 45 -14.15 2.74 -2.59
CA THR A 45 -14.17 3.57 -3.81
C THR A 45 -13.90 2.79 -5.10
N ASN A 46 -13.84 1.47 -5.04
CA ASN A 46 -13.62 0.59 -6.18
C ASN A 46 -12.31 0.85 -6.97
N SER A 47 -11.32 1.46 -6.32
CA SER A 47 -10.03 1.82 -6.95
C SER A 47 -9.14 0.63 -7.31
N LYS A 48 -9.47 -0.57 -6.85
CA LYS A 48 -8.68 -1.81 -7.04
C LYS A 48 -9.44 -2.92 -7.79
N LYS A 49 -10.59 -2.61 -8.41
CA LYS A 49 -11.43 -3.59 -9.11
C LYS A 49 -10.74 -4.29 -10.28
N PHE A 50 -9.72 -3.66 -10.88
CA PHE A 50 -8.96 -4.24 -11.98
C PHE A 50 -7.94 -5.30 -11.56
N ILE A 51 -7.81 -5.60 -10.25
CA ILE A 51 -6.86 -6.59 -9.74
C ILE A 51 -7.53 -7.96 -9.70
N GLY A 52 -6.90 -8.95 -10.33
CA GLY A 52 -7.39 -10.32 -10.38
C GLY A 52 -8.45 -10.54 -11.47
N TYR A 53 -9.30 -11.53 -11.22
CA TYR A 53 -10.38 -11.86 -12.15
C TYR A 53 -11.64 -11.00 -11.90
N ASN A 54 -12.45 -10.85 -12.93
CA ASN A 54 -13.75 -10.19 -12.78
C ASN A 54 -14.66 -11.00 -11.84
N ILE A 55 -15.24 -10.32 -10.88
CA ILE A 55 -16.21 -10.93 -9.97
C ILE A 55 -17.55 -11.06 -10.68
N GLN A 56 -18.11 -12.26 -10.65
CA GLN A 56 -19.42 -12.57 -11.26
C GLN A 56 -20.51 -12.40 -10.22
N THR A 57 -20.93 -11.16 -9.99
CA THR A 57 -22.06 -10.82 -9.11
C THR A 57 -22.77 -9.58 -9.60
N GLU A 58 -24.09 -9.55 -9.41
CA GLU A 58 -24.95 -8.40 -9.71
C GLU A 58 -25.14 -7.47 -8.51
N LYS A 59 -24.74 -7.91 -7.33
CA LYS A 59 -24.93 -7.15 -6.08
C LYS A 59 -23.61 -6.60 -5.56
N THR A 60 -23.61 -5.34 -5.20
CA THR A 60 -22.44 -4.62 -4.65
C THR A 60 -22.78 -4.01 -3.29
N LEU A 61 -21.92 -4.23 -2.30
CA LEU A 61 -21.95 -3.58 -1.01
C LEU A 61 -20.85 -2.51 -0.97
N ASP A 62 -21.25 -1.26 -1.14
CA ASP A 62 -20.36 -0.09 -1.16
C ASP A 62 -20.25 0.50 0.26
N LEU A 63 -19.09 0.33 0.87
CA LEU A 63 -18.81 0.78 2.23
C LEU A 63 -18.27 2.22 2.29
N SER A 64 -18.25 2.96 1.21
CA SER A 64 -17.68 4.31 1.14
C SER A 64 -18.37 5.32 2.08
N ASN A 65 -19.64 5.09 2.43
CA ASN A 65 -20.36 5.93 3.39
C ASN A 65 -19.90 5.72 4.84
N LEU A 66 -19.28 4.58 5.13
CA LEU A 66 -18.64 4.33 6.44
C LEU A 66 -17.31 5.05 6.49
N ASN A 67 -17.33 6.38 6.61
CA ASN A 67 -16.11 7.20 6.60
C ASN A 67 -16.00 8.09 7.85
N GLY A 68 -14.78 8.53 8.11
CA GLY A 68 -14.41 9.42 9.21
C GLY A 68 -13.40 8.80 10.17
N ILE A 69 -12.64 9.67 10.83
CA ILE A 69 -11.73 9.31 11.92
C ILE A 69 -12.59 9.19 13.17
N ILE A 70 -12.49 8.03 13.86
CA ILE A 70 -13.21 7.75 15.10
C ILE A 70 -12.40 8.24 16.29
N GLU A 71 -11.10 7.97 16.26
CA GLU A 71 -10.17 8.30 17.35
C GLU A 71 -8.76 8.42 16.80
N TYR A 72 -8.02 9.42 17.25
CA TYR A 72 -6.60 9.54 16.97
C TYR A 72 -5.88 10.05 18.21
N LEU A 73 -4.97 9.26 18.73
CA LEU A 73 -4.14 9.60 19.88
C LEU A 73 -2.66 9.58 19.44
N PRO A 74 -2.10 10.75 19.08
CA PRO A 74 -0.73 10.85 18.58
C PRO A 74 0.31 10.30 19.57
N GLU A 75 0.12 10.50 20.87
CA GLU A 75 1.02 10.05 21.94
C GLU A 75 1.02 8.52 22.06
N GLU A 76 -0.11 7.88 21.78
CA GLU A 76 -0.28 6.41 21.81
C GLU A 76 0.07 5.74 20.48
N LEU A 77 0.41 6.53 19.47
CA LEU A 77 0.83 6.09 18.14
C LEU A 77 -0.20 5.16 17.44
N TYR A 78 -1.49 5.47 17.54
CA TYR A 78 -2.51 4.80 16.77
C TYR A 78 -3.60 5.74 16.25
N ILE A 79 -4.26 5.31 15.19
CA ILE A 79 -5.44 5.93 14.64
C ILE A 79 -6.52 4.90 14.39
N LYS A 80 -7.76 5.20 14.78
CA LYS A 80 -8.95 4.39 14.54
C LYS A 80 -9.88 5.12 13.57
N VAL A 81 -10.27 4.45 12.50
CA VAL A 81 -11.07 5.03 11.42
C VAL A 81 -12.15 4.08 10.97
N LYS A 82 -13.21 4.61 10.36
CA LYS A 82 -14.16 3.81 9.58
C LYS A 82 -13.52 3.31 8.28
N ALA A 83 -13.88 2.12 7.82
CA ALA A 83 -13.21 1.44 6.71
C ALA A 83 -13.31 2.18 5.36
N GLY A 84 -14.41 2.89 5.12
CA GLY A 84 -14.63 3.71 3.93
C GLY A 84 -13.89 5.04 3.92
N THR A 85 -13.14 5.37 5.00
CA THR A 85 -12.39 6.63 5.08
C THR A 85 -11.35 6.71 3.95
N PRO A 86 -11.36 7.80 3.15
CA PRO A 86 -10.32 8.04 2.16
C PRO A 86 -8.93 8.10 2.82
N LEU A 87 -7.96 7.41 2.23
CA LEU A 87 -6.62 7.33 2.82
C LEU A 87 -5.94 8.69 2.95
N ASN A 88 -6.12 9.55 1.95
CA ASN A 88 -5.54 10.90 1.97
C ASN A 88 -6.01 11.76 3.16
N LEU A 89 -7.24 11.55 3.66
CA LEU A 89 -7.71 12.23 4.87
C LEU A 89 -6.93 11.76 6.11
N VAL A 90 -6.64 10.47 6.18
CA VAL A 90 -5.81 9.91 7.26
C VAL A 90 -4.39 10.46 7.17
N GLU A 91 -3.78 10.47 5.99
CA GLU A 91 -2.43 11.00 5.79
C GLU A 91 -2.33 12.49 6.16
N GLN A 92 -3.34 13.30 5.79
CA GLN A 92 -3.42 14.72 6.15
C GLN A 92 -3.53 14.92 7.67
N GLU A 93 -4.29 14.09 8.38
CA GLU A 93 -4.43 14.16 9.82
C GLU A 93 -3.11 13.78 10.52
N LEU A 94 -2.47 12.72 10.07
CA LEU A 94 -1.18 12.28 10.60
C LEU A 94 -0.07 13.32 10.39
N GLU A 95 -0.08 14.00 9.24
CA GLU A 95 0.91 15.03 8.91
C GLU A 95 0.89 16.20 9.91
N LYS A 96 -0.27 16.56 10.46
CA LYS A 96 -0.39 17.63 11.47
C LYS A 96 0.43 17.36 12.74
N ASN A 97 0.67 16.07 13.03
CA ASN A 97 1.45 15.62 14.19
C ASN A 97 2.80 15.02 13.78
N ASN A 98 3.30 15.29 12.58
CA ASN A 98 4.53 14.72 12.03
C ASN A 98 4.57 13.20 12.15
N GLN A 99 3.44 12.54 11.91
CA GLN A 99 3.31 11.08 11.89
C GLN A 99 2.96 10.56 10.49
N GLN A 100 3.11 9.25 10.29
CA GLN A 100 2.85 8.59 9.02
C GLN A 100 2.46 7.13 9.20
N LEU A 101 1.85 6.57 8.15
CA LEU A 101 1.68 5.12 8.00
C LEU A 101 3.01 4.52 7.55
N ALA A 102 3.57 3.62 8.35
CA ALA A 102 4.92 3.07 8.11
C ALA A 102 5.03 2.25 6.83
N PHE A 103 3.95 1.56 6.43
CA PHE A 103 3.91 0.64 5.30
C PHE A 103 3.84 1.30 3.92
N GLU A 104 3.83 2.63 3.82
CA GLU A 104 3.72 3.40 2.58
C GLU A 104 2.60 2.87 1.67
N PRO A 105 1.36 3.28 1.88
CA PRO A 105 0.25 2.85 1.04
C PRO A 105 0.50 3.14 -0.44
N ILE A 106 0.21 2.16 -1.31
CA ILE A 106 0.36 2.30 -2.76
C ILE A 106 -0.93 2.84 -3.35
N ASP A 107 -0.86 3.98 -4.04
CA ASP A 107 -2.01 4.51 -4.78
C ASP A 107 -2.07 3.93 -6.20
N LEU A 108 -2.98 2.99 -6.41
CA LEU A 108 -3.18 2.34 -7.70
C LEU A 108 -4.09 3.12 -8.65
N GLY A 109 -4.55 4.30 -8.28
CA GLY A 109 -5.36 5.15 -9.14
C GLY A 109 -4.62 5.53 -10.43
N TYR A 110 -3.30 5.71 -10.36
CA TYR A 110 -2.47 5.98 -11.53
C TYR A 110 -2.52 4.87 -12.59
N LEU A 111 -2.66 3.61 -12.18
CA LEU A 111 -2.77 2.48 -13.11
C LEU A 111 -4.15 2.37 -13.74
N LYS A 112 -5.18 2.86 -13.07
CA LYS A 112 -6.57 2.74 -13.52
C LYS A 112 -6.94 3.85 -14.51
N ASP A 113 -6.79 5.09 -14.11
CA ASP A 113 -7.29 6.26 -14.86
C ASP A 113 -6.39 7.50 -14.73
N GLY A 114 -5.18 7.33 -14.19
CA GLY A 114 -4.22 8.42 -14.01
C GLY A 114 -4.54 9.37 -12.84
N ILE A 115 -5.58 9.06 -12.03
CA ILE A 115 -6.03 9.92 -10.95
C ILE A 115 -5.66 9.30 -9.60
N SER A 116 -4.96 10.08 -8.75
CA SER A 116 -4.55 9.70 -7.41
C SER A 116 -5.65 9.84 -6.34
N ASN A 117 -5.36 9.36 -5.11
CA ASN A 117 -6.16 9.55 -3.89
C ASN A 117 -7.56 8.90 -3.90
N LYS A 118 -7.72 7.81 -4.62
CA LYS A 118 -9.01 7.11 -4.74
C LYS A 118 -9.21 5.93 -3.79
N GLY A 119 -8.24 5.60 -2.95
CA GLY A 119 -8.33 4.43 -2.07
C GLY A 119 -8.93 4.73 -0.70
N THR A 120 -9.63 3.74 -0.11
CA THR A 120 -10.10 3.77 1.28
C THR A 120 -9.19 2.94 2.18
N VAL A 121 -9.15 3.25 3.49
CA VAL A 121 -8.36 2.49 4.48
C VAL A 121 -8.75 1.01 4.45
N GLY A 122 -10.04 0.68 4.42
CA GLY A 122 -10.52 -0.70 4.30
C GLY A 122 -9.99 -1.42 3.07
N GLY A 123 -9.97 -0.74 1.92
CA GLY A 123 -9.41 -1.29 0.69
C GLY A 123 -7.89 -1.54 0.76
N TYR A 124 -7.13 -0.71 1.49
CA TYR A 124 -5.70 -0.93 1.70
C TYR A 124 -5.43 -2.11 2.62
N VAL A 125 -6.19 -2.22 3.72
CA VAL A 125 -6.10 -3.37 4.64
C VAL A 125 -6.48 -4.65 3.91
N ALA A 126 -7.60 -4.65 3.19
CA ALA A 126 -8.08 -5.82 2.46
C ALA A 126 -7.08 -6.33 1.41
N CYS A 127 -6.32 -5.44 0.76
CA CYS A 127 -5.34 -5.84 -0.26
C CYS A 127 -3.92 -6.04 0.27
N ASN A 128 -3.58 -5.56 1.46
CA ASN A 128 -2.25 -5.65 2.08
C ASN A 128 -1.12 -5.14 1.17
N PHE A 129 -1.35 -4.07 0.41
CA PHE A 129 -0.31 -3.48 -0.43
C PHE A 129 0.56 -2.52 0.38
N ALA A 130 1.86 -2.68 0.25
CA ALA A 130 2.87 -1.86 0.90
C ALA A 130 3.94 -1.43 -0.11
N GLY A 131 4.43 -0.22 0.07
CA GLY A 131 5.47 0.39 -0.77
C GLY A 131 6.88 -0.09 -0.45
N SER A 132 7.83 0.74 -0.80
CA SER A 132 9.27 0.43 -0.76
C SER A 132 9.83 0.16 0.63
N ARG A 133 9.18 0.66 1.70
CA ARG A 133 9.59 0.39 3.10
C ARG A 133 9.27 -1.04 3.56
N ARG A 134 8.59 -1.85 2.76
CA ARG A 134 8.09 -3.17 3.18
C ARG A 134 9.15 -4.06 3.83
N PHE A 135 10.37 -4.10 3.33
CA PHE A 135 11.42 -4.97 3.86
C PHE A 135 11.95 -4.48 5.23
N LYS A 136 11.88 -3.18 5.53
CA LYS A 136 12.30 -2.59 6.81
C LYS A 136 11.15 -2.47 7.81
N MET A 137 9.98 -2.04 7.34
CA MET A 137 8.85 -1.66 8.19
C MET A 137 7.70 -2.68 8.17
N GLY A 138 7.76 -3.68 7.29
CA GLY A 138 6.65 -4.61 7.11
C GLY A 138 5.56 -4.08 6.17
N SER A 139 4.44 -4.77 6.16
CA SER A 139 3.25 -4.49 5.36
C SER A 139 2.11 -3.94 6.22
N VAL A 140 0.95 -3.69 5.63
CA VAL A 140 -0.26 -3.28 6.37
C VAL A 140 -0.57 -4.26 7.51
N ARG A 141 -0.38 -5.56 7.25
CA ARG A 141 -0.59 -6.64 8.23
C ARG A 141 0.21 -6.48 9.52
N ASP A 142 1.38 -5.85 9.44
CA ASP A 142 2.27 -5.66 10.58
C ASP A 142 1.90 -4.41 11.41
N HIS A 143 0.98 -3.59 10.90
CA HIS A 143 0.55 -2.32 11.50
C HIS A 143 -0.93 -2.29 11.89
N ILE A 144 -1.72 -3.30 11.55
CA ILE A 144 -3.10 -3.40 12.01
C ILE A 144 -3.14 -3.87 13.47
N LEU A 145 -3.76 -3.07 14.34
CA LEU A 145 -3.92 -3.37 15.77
C LEU A 145 -5.26 -4.03 16.09
N GLY A 146 -6.29 -3.70 15.31
CA GLY A 146 -7.62 -4.23 15.49
C GLY A 146 -8.57 -3.84 14.38
N PHE A 147 -9.70 -4.51 14.33
CA PHE A 147 -10.78 -4.22 13.41
C PHE A 147 -12.14 -4.54 13.99
N LYS A 148 -13.17 -3.97 13.40
CA LYS A 148 -14.56 -4.35 13.51
C LYS A 148 -15.11 -4.58 12.11
N GLY A 149 -16.04 -5.52 11.95
CA GLY A 149 -16.59 -5.84 10.64
C GLY A 149 -17.63 -6.94 10.70
N VAL A 150 -18.14 -7.31 9.54
CA VAL A 150 -19.22 -8.28 9.39
C VAL A 150 -18.72 -9.48 8.60
N ASN A 151 -18.88 -10.69 9.14
CA ASN A 151 -18.48 -11.92 8.47
C ASN A 151 -19.49 -12.33 7.38
N GLY A 152 -19.18 -13.40 6.62
CA GLY A 152 -20.05 -13.88 5.53
C GLY A 152 -21.41 -14.41 5.95
N LYS A 153 -21.68 -14.61 7.26
CA LYS A 153 -23.00 -14.97 7.81
C LYS A 153 -23.81 -13.74 8.28
N GLY A 154 -23.18 -12.57 8.26
CA GLY A 154 -23.76 -11.33 8.76
C GLY A 154 -23.55 -11.09 10.24
N ASP A 155 -22.68 -11.84 10.93
CA ASP A 155 -22.37 -11.59 12.32
C ASP A 155 -21.36 -10.45 12.43
N ILE A 156 -21.61 -9.52 13.35
CA ILE A 156 -20.66 -8.46 13.68
C ILE A 156 -19.55 -9.07 14.54
N ILE A 157 -18.32 -8.92 14.11
CA ILE A 157 -17.14 -9.41 14.79
C ILE A 157 -16.15 -8.28 15.07
N LYS A 158 -15.42 -8.41 16.18
CA LYS A 158 -14.35 -7.50 16.58
C LYS A 158 -13.14 -8.32 17.02
N SER A 159 -11.95 -7.89 16.63
CA SER A 159 -10.70 -8.49 17.09
C SER A 159 -9.62 -7.42 17.26
N GLY A 160 -8.72 -7.65 18.21
CA GLY A 160 -7.70 -6.68 18.57
C GLY A 160 -8.23 -5.47 19.36
N GLY A 161 -7.45 -4.42 19.40
CA GLY A 161 -7.76 -3.21 20.16
C GLY A 161 -6.85 -2.06 19.77
N THR A 162 -6.45 -1.26 20.75
CA THR A 162 -5.51 -0.13 20.58
C THR A 162 -4.08 -0.46 21.02
N VAL A 163 -3.87 -1.63 21.65
CA VAL A 163 -2.57 -2.04 22.16
C VAL A 163 -1.80 -2.89 21.16
N VAL A 164 -0.49 -2.68 21.11
CA VAL A 164 0.41 -3.36 20.16
C VAL A 164 0.54 -4.87 20.47
N LYS A 165 0.37 -5.28 21.73
CA LYS A 165 0.51 -6.68 22.17
C LYS A 165 -0.84 -7.24 22.58
N ASN A 166 -1.40 -8.11 21.75
CA ASN A 166 -2.52 -8.97 22.10
C ASN A 166 -2.02 -10.42 22.06
N VAL A 167 -2.02 -11.08 23.24
CA VAL A 167 -1.47 -12.45 23.41
C VAL A 167 -2.56 -13.49 23.60
N THR A 168 -3.83 -13.10 23.54
CA THR A 168 -4.95 -14.00 23.79
C THR A 168 -5.67 -14.34 22.49
N GLY A 169 -5.72 -15.61 22.14
CA GLY A 169 -6.43 -16.12 20.98
C GLY A 169 -5.70 -15.92 19.64
N TYR A 170 -6.41 -16.17 18.54
CA TYR A 170 -5.90 -16.01 17.19
C TYR A 170 -5.84 -14.52 16.80
N ASP A 171 -4.79 -14.14 16.08
CA ASP A 171 -4.67 -12.81 15.52
C ASP A 171 -5.51 -12.67 14.24
N LEU A 172 -6.81 -12.44 14.42
CA LEU A 172 -7.74 -12.29 13.30
C LEU A 172 -7.46 -11.03 12.50
N SER A 173 -6.87 -9.99 13.10
CA SER A 173 -6.49 -8.77 12.37
C SER A 173 -5.49 -9.08 11.27
N LYS A 174 -4.52 -9.94 11.55
CA LYS A 174 -3.56 -10.40 10.54
C LYS A 174 -4.17 -11.37 9.53
N LEU A 175 -5.16 -12.17 9.92
CA LEU A 175 -5.86 -13.09 9.03
C LEU A 175 -6.65 -12.34 7.95
N ILE A 176 -7.41 -11.30 8.35
CA ILE A 176 -8.28 -10.56 7.40
C ILE A 176 -7.49 -9.62 6.50
N THR A 177 -6.28 -9.24 6.89
CA THR A 177 -5.42 -8.36 6.10
C THR A 177 -4.88 -9.10 4.89
N GLY A 178 -5.23 -8.64 3.70
CA GLY A 178 -4.90 -9.30 2.43
C GLY A 178 -5.94 -10.33 1.97
N SER A 179 -7.10 -10.40 2.62
CA SER A 179 -8.21 -11.29 2.23
C SER A 179 -9.06 -10.77 1.07
N PHE A 180 -8.80 -9.59 0.55
CA PHE A 180 -9.57 -8.92 -0.51
C PHE A 180 -11.08 -8.80 -0.20
N GLY A 181 -11.44 -8.69 1.09
CA GLY A 181 -12.84 -8.62 1.52
C GLY A 181 -13.59 -9.95 1.49
N THR A 182 -12.94 -11.08 1.20
CA THR A 182 -13.60 -12.39 1.09
C THR A 182 -13.95 -13.02 2.43
N LEU A 183 -13.34 -12.57 3.52
CA LEU A 183 -13.58 -13.08 4.86
C LEU A 183 -14.49 -12.18 5.70
N VAL A 184 -14.32 -10.85 5.56
CA VAL A 184 -14.99 -9.85 6.40
C VAL A 184 -15.22 -8.58 5.61
N ALA A 185 -16.41 -8.00 5.71
CA ALA A 185 -16.70 -6.63 5.35
C ALA A 185 -16.24 -5.72 6.49
N LEU A 186 -15.10 -5.04 6.33
CA LEU A 186 -14.53 -4.19 7.37
C LEU A 186 -15.37 -2.93 7.56
N THR A 187 -15.67 -2.58 8.82
CA THR A 187 -16.43 -1.39 9.20
C THR A 187 -15.58 -0.38 9.97
N GLU A 188 -14.71 -0.84 10.88
CA GLU A 188 -13.75 -0.01 11.61
C GLU A 188 -12.36 -0.66 11.59
N ILE A 189 -11.33 0.16 11.60
CA ILE A 189 -9.92 -0.27 11.54
C ILE A 189 -9.09 0.56 12.49
N THR A 190 -8.25 -0.10 13.28
CA THR A 190 -7.23 0.54 14.13
C THR A 190 -5.85 0.24 13.55
N LEU A 191 -5.10 1.29 13.23
CA LEU A 191 -3.75 1.20 12.66
C LEU A 191 -2.74 1.82 13.60
N LYS A 192 -1.59 1.15 13.74
CA LYS A 192 -0.39 1.75 14.31
C LYS A 192 0.17 2.79 13.36
N VAL A 193 0.56 3.94 13.91
CA VAL A 193 1.27 5.00 13.21
C VAL A 193 2.68 5.14 13.78
N VAL A 194 3.54 5.85 13.08
CA VAL A 194 4.93 6.07 13.50
C VAL A 194 5.31 7.54 13.27
N PRO A 195 6.26 8.09 14.05
CA PRO A 195 6.81 9.41 13.78
C PRO A 195 7.44 9.46 12.38
N LYS A 196 7.22 10.55 11.67
CA LYS A 196 7.83 10.82 10.38
C LYS A 196 9.32 11.13 10.59
N LYS A 197 10.17 10.61 9.72
CA LYS A 197 11.60 10.94 9.77
C LYS A 197 11.82 12.37 9.29
N ILE A 198 12.77 13.06 9.95
CA ILE A 198 13.04 14.50 9.74
C ILE A 198 13.53 14.75 8.31
N SER A 199 14.39 13.87 7.80
CA SER A 199 14.99 13.99 6.47
C SER A 199 15.15 12.64 5.79
N GLN A 200 15.39 12.67 4.49
CA GLN A 200 15.72 11.50 3.69
C GLN A 200 16.67 11.86 2.55
N SER A 201 17.40 10.88 2.08
CA SER A 201 18.23 10.98 0.88
C SER A 201 18.20 9.68 0.11
N THR A 202 18.45 9.73 -1.20
CA THR A 202 18.47 8.54 -2.06
C THR A 202 19.77 8.48 -2.83
N ILE A 203 20.42 7.32 -2.83
CA ILE A 203 21.55 7.01 -3.71
C ILE A 203 21.01 6.23 -4.90
N VAL A 204 21.35 6.68 -6.10
CA VAL A 204 21.02 6.04 -7.36
C VAL A 204 22.27 5.54 -8.03
N VAL A 205 22.35 4.25 -8.33
CA VAL A 205 23.48 3.58 -8.97
C VAL A 205 23.05 3.11 -10.35
N HIS A 206 23.72 3.59 -11.40
CA HIS A 206 23.43 3.21 -12.77
C HIS A 206 24.25 1.96 -13.15
N THR A 207 23.59 0.90 -13.56
CA THR A 207 24.23 -0.34 -14.03
C THR A 207 23.24 -1.26 -14.73
N ASP A 208 23.66 -1.88 -15.83
CA ASP A 208 22.86 -2.85 -16.59
C ASP A 208 23.26 -4.31 -16.27
N ASN A 209 24.23 -4.51 -15.39
CA ASN A 209 24.72 -5.84 -15.04
C ASN A 209 23.90 -6.46 -13.90
N LEU A 210 23.01 -7.40 -14.24
CA LEU A 210 22.13 -8.06 -13.26
C LEU A 210 22.86 -8.76 -12.10
N LYS A 211 24.04 -9.38 -12.37
CA LYS A 211 24.85 -10.01 -11.32
C LYS A 211 25.38 -8.99 -10.31
N LYS A 212 25.84 -7.83 -10.81
CA LYS A 212 26.25 -6.72 -9.94
C LYS A 212 25.08 -6.16 -9.14
N ILE A 213 23.90 -6.06 -9.74
CA ILE A 213 22.67 -5.58 -9.07
C ILE A 213 22.30 -6.53 -7.93
N SER A 214 22.25 -7.85 -8.17
CA SER A 214 21.97 -8.84 -7.12
C SER A 214 22.95 -8.72 -5.96
N SER A 215 24.25 -8.67 -6.26
CA SER A 215 25.28 -8.49 -5.23
C SER A 215 25.17 -7.16 -4.47
N LEU A 216 24.78 -6.08 -5.13
CA LEU A 216 24.53 -4.79 -4.47
C LEU A 216 23.30 -4.87 -3.56
N PHE A 217 22.22 -5.51 -4.00
CA PHE A 217 21.03 -5.71 -3.17
C PHE A 217 21.35 -6.49 -1.89
N ASP A 218 22.09 -7.59 -2.01
CA ASP A 218 22.48 -8.41 -0.85
C ASP A 218 23.27 -7.57 0.17
N LYS A 219 24.23 -6.78 -0.28
CA LYS A 219 25.01 -5.89 0.57
C LYS A 219 24.15 -4.77 1.19
N ILE A 220 23.28 -4.14 0.40
CA ILE A 220 22.37 -3.07 0.85
C ILE A 220 21.45 -3.59 1.95
N LEU A 221 20.84 -4.76 1.76
CA LEU A 221 19.90 -5.33 2.72
C LEU A 221 20.58 -5.88 3.99
N SER A 222 21.85 -6.27 3.90
CA SER A 222 22.65 -6.72 5.05
C SER A 222 23.44 -5.60 5.74
N SER A 223 23.46 -4.40 5.15
CA SER A 223 24.18 -3.26 5.71
C SER A 223 23.59 -2.78 7.04
N SER A 224 24.44 -2.40 7.97
CA SER A 224 24.05 -1.73 9.23
C SER A 224 23.54 -0.30 9.02
N ASN A 225 23.61 0.22 7.79
CA ASN A 225 23.24 1.59 7.45
C ASN A 225 21.72 1.84 7.34
N GLU A 226 20.89 0.91 7.82
CA GLU A 226 19.44 1.07 7.96
C GLU A 226 18.71 1.61 6.72
N ILE A 227 18.94 0.99 5.58
CA ILE A 227 18.27 1.32 4.33
C ILE A 227 16.75 1.16 4.52
N SER A 228 15.96 2.17 4.16
CA SER A 228 14.51 2.20 4.35
C SER A 228 13.70 1.89 3.08
N GLY A 229 14.32 1.92 1.93
CA GLY A 229 13.71 1.60 0.64
C GLY A 229 14.76 1.20 -0.37
N SER A 230 14.47 0.21 -1.21
CA SER A 230 15.35 -0.17 -2.32
C SER A 230 14.52 -0.62 -3.53
N ILE A 231 14.94 -0.23 -4.73
CA ILE A 231 14.32 -0.61 -5.98
C ILE A 231 15.34 -0.71 -7.10
N PHE A 232 15.16 -1.69 -7.95
CA PHE A 232 15.82 -1.76 -9.25
C PHE A 232 14.81 -1.50 -10.36
N VAL A 233 15.13 -0.59 -11.24
CA VAL A 233 14.36 -0.31 -12.46
C VAL A 233 15.23 -0.73 -13.66
N PRO A 234 14.84 -1.79 -14.37
CA PRO A 234 15.54 -2.22 -15.56
C PRO A 234 15.29 -1.26 -16.73
N ASP A 235 16.27 -1.14 -17.62
CA ASP A 235 16.06 -0.53 -18.93
C ASP A 235 15.14 -1.43 -19.79
N GLU A 236 14.42 -0.82 -20.72
CA GLU A 236 13.60 -1.59 -21.66
C GLU A 236 14.50 -2.44 -22.57
N PRO A 237 14.10 -3.71 -22.86
CA PRO A 237 14.85 -4.54 -23.80
C PRO A 237 14.87 -3.86 -25.18
N LYS A 238 16.04 -3.66 -25.74
CA LYS A 238 16.24 -3.02 -27.05
C LYS A 238 15.57 -3.73 -28.24
N ASN A 239 15.08 -4.96 -28.04
CA ASN A 239 14.50 -5.84 -29.07
C ASN A 239 13.02 -6.15 -28.86
N ASN A 240 12.26 -5.30 -28.18
CA ASN A 240 10.84 -5.56 -27.99
C ASN A 240 10.08 -5.41 -29.32
N LYS A 241 9.69 -6.54 -29.95
CA LYS A 241 8.89 -6.58 -31.18
C LYS A 241 7.47 -5.99 -30.99
N TYR A 242 7.08 -5.73 -29.77
CA TYR A 242 5.84 -5.05 -29.44
C TYR A 242 6.18 -3.56 -29.25
N GLU A 243 6.10 -2.81 -30.35
CA GLU A 243 6.24 -1.36 -30.31
C GLU A 243 5.32 -0.75 -29.27
N THR A 244 5.92 -0.36 -28.17
CA THR A 244 5.30 0.58 -27.26
C THR A 244 6.27 1.73 -27.07
N ASN A 245 6.00 2.82 -27.81
CA ASN A 245 6.51 4.18 -27.58
C ASN A 245 7.94 4.31 -27.03
N LYS A 246 8.81 4.84 -27.90
CA LYS A 246 10.12 5.50 -27.63
C LYS A 246 10.52 5.48 -26.14
N GLN A 247 11.68 4.86 -25.86
CA GLN A 247 12.44 4.92 -24.60
C GLN A 247 11.74 5.75 -23.52
N LYS A 248 11.05 5.10 -22.60
CA LYS A 248 10.54 5.78 -21.41
C LYS A 248 11.75 6.09 -20.51
N ILE A 249 12.47 7.16 -20.85
CA ILE A 249 13.44 7.75 -19.95
C ILE A 249 12.64 8.06 -18.67
N PHE A 250 13.00 7.42 -17.57
CA PHE A 250 12.42 7.79 -16.29
C PHE A 250 12.82 9.23 -16.00
N LYS A 251 11.89 10.14 -16.28
CA LYS A 251 12.07 11.56 -16.01
C LYS A 251 11.54 11.85 -14.61
N PHE A 252 12.41 12.38 -13.79
CA PHE A 252 12.05 12.85 -12.48
C PHE A 252 12.58 14.28 -12.32
N ASN A 253 11.70 15.27 -12.37
CA ASN A 253 12.06 16.69 -12.51
C ASN A 253 13.06 16.86 -13.67
N ASP A 254 14.18 17.55 -13.43
CA ASP A 254 15.25 17.74 -14.41
C ASP A 254 16.23 16.55 -14.52
N LEU A 255 16.03 15.52 -13.69
CA LEU A 255 16.86 14.32 -13.70
C LEU A 255 16.36 13.33 -14.74
N LYS A 256 17.24 12.94 -15.63
CA LYS A 256 17.05 11.87 -16.60
C LYS A 256 17.79 10.63 -16.11
N PHE A 257 17.07 9.57 -15.88
CA PHE A 257 17.66 8.27 -15.59
C PHE A 257 17.67 7.47 -16.88
N ASP A 258 18.80 7.50 -17.58
CA ASP A 258 19.01 6.74 -18.82
C ASP A 258 19.53 5.34 -18.43
N GLY A 259 18.90 4.29 -18.96
CA GLY A 259 19.27 2.91 -18.67
C GLY A 259 18.79 2.39 -17.32
N SER A 260 19.24 1.20 -16.96
CA SER A 260 18.89 0.55 -15.71
C SER A 260 19.52 1.27 -14.50
N PHE A 261 18.79 1.32 -13.40
CA PHE A 261 19.32 1.87 -12.17
C PHE A 261 18.82 1.13 -10.92
N LEU A 262 19.63 1.12 -9.89
CA LEU A 262 19.31 0.70 -8.54
C LEU A 262 19.24 1.96 -7.66
N ALA A 263 18.15 2.15 -6.93
CA ALA A 263 18.01 3.23 -5.98
C ALA A 263 17.75 2.69 -4.57
N PHE A 264 18.33 3.35 -3.57
CA PHE A 264 18.09 3.02 -2.17
C PHE A 264 18.06 4.25 -1.30
N ARG A 265 17.16 4.23 -0.30
CA ARG A 265 16.79 5.37 0.55
C ARG A 265 17.34 5.23 1.95
N LEU A 266 17.86 6.34 2.44
CA LEU A 266 18.22 6.59 3.83
C LEU A 266 17.24 7.59 4.44
N GLU A 267 16.85 7.37 5.68
CA GLU A 267 15.95 8.28 6.43
C GLU A 267 16.48 8.50 7.83
N GLY A 268 16.27 9.70 8.38
CA GLY A 268 16.70 10.05 9.72
C GLY A 268 17.05 11.52 9.88
N ASP A 269 17.98 11.82 10.77
CA ASP A 269 18.63 13.11 10.89
C ASP A 269 19.64 13.33 9.75
N LYS A 270 19.81 14.58 9.32
CA LYS A 270 20.67 14.91 8.18
C LYS A 270 22.14 14.51 8.41
N ILE A 271 22.66 14.78 9.60
CA ILE A 271 24.07 14.47 9.94
C ILE A 271 24.28 12.94 9.87
N SER A 272 23.37 12.20 10.47
CA SER A 272 23.38 10.73 10.41
C SER A 272 23.26 10.18 8.98
N ILE A 273 22.43 10.79 8.14
CA ILE A 273 22.30 10.40 6.72
C ILE A 273 23.62 10.63 5.98
N ASP A 274 24.25 11.79 6.17
CA ASP A 274 25.49 12.15 5.48
C ASP A 274 26.65 11.19 5.84
N GLU A 275 26.77 10.78 7.12
CA GLU A 275 27.74 9.77 7.53
C GLU A 275 27.46 8.39 6.95
N ARG A 276 26.20 7.94 6.99
CA ARG A 276 25.79 6.66 6.39
C ARG A 276 26.01 6.62 4.88
N ILE A 277 25.84 7.75 4.18
CA ILE A 277 26.17 7.85 2.75
C ILE A 277 27.67 7.64 2.54
N LYS A 278 28.54 8.22 3.38
CA LYS A 278 29.99 8.02 3.29
C LYS A 278 30.37 6.55 3.52
N ASP A 279 29.76 5.91 4.50
CA ASP A 279 30.01 4.51 4.81
C ASP A 279 29.54 3.60 3.68
N LEU A 280 28.34 3.81 3.14
CA LEU A 280 27.83 3.06 2.01
C LEU A 280 28.67 3.23 0.74
N ASN A 281 29.20 4.43 0.49
CA ASN A 281 30.13 4.68 -0.62
C ASN A 281 31.38 3.80 -0.54
N LYS A 282 31.88 3.53 0.69
CA LYS A 282 33.03 2.63 0.92
C LYS A 282 32.58 1.18 0.87
N GLU A 283 31.55 0.81 1.61
CA GLU A 283 31.05 -0.57 1.74
C GLU A 283 30.67 -1.18 0.39
N LEU A 284 29.99 -0.41 -0.45
CA LEU A 284 29.51 -0.82 -1.78
C LEU A 284 30.50 -0.53 -2.91
N ASP A 285 31.61 0.14 -2.61
CA ASP A 285 32.60 0.59 -3.60
C ASP A 285 31.95 1.39 -4.75
N LEU A 286 31.11 2.34 -4.36
CA LEU A 286 30.26 3.07 -5.32
C LEU A 286 31.05 3.94 -6.32
N LYS A 287 32.34 4.20 -6.06
CA LYS A 287 33.25 4.89 -7.01
C LYS A 287 33.36 4.18 -8.36
N LYS A 288 33.08 2.88 -8.41
CA LYS A 288 33.10 2.05 -9.63
C LYS A 288 31.86 2.22 -10.50
N TYR A 289 30.86 2.96 -10.04
CA TYR A 289 29.59 3.15 -10.72
C TYR A 289 29.33 4.62 -10.98
N LYS A 290 28.55 4.91 -12.02
CA LYS A 290 27.92 6.22 -12.17
C LYS A 290 26.84 6.33 -11.11
N THR A 291 26.99 7.29 -10.19
CA THR A 291 26.05 7.49 -9.08
C THR A 291 25.44 8.89 -9.12
N SER A 292 24.20 8.99 -8.63
CA SER A 292 23.50 10.24 -8.39
C SER A 292 22.95 10.25 -6.98
N TYR A 293 22.85 11.42 -6.37
CA TYR A 293 22.34 11.59 -5.00
C TYR A 293 21.16 12.52 -5.06
N LEU A 294 20.02 12.07 -4.52
CA LEU A 294 18.81 12.87 -4.37
C LEU A 294 18.74 13.39 -2.93
N ASP A 295 18.61 14.69 -2.80
CA ASP A 295 18.36 15.32 -1.50
C ASP A 295 16.93 15.07 -1.01
N ALA A 296 16.55 15.66 0.14
CA ALA A 296 15.23 15.46 0.74
C ALA A 296 14.08 15.92 -0.18
N PHE A 297 14.27 17.03 -0.91
CA PHE A 297 13.26 17.57 -1.81
C PHE A 297 13.05 16.70 -3.04
N GLN A 298 14.09 16.07 -3.53
CA GLN A 298 14.07 15.17 -4.68
C GLN A 298 13.67 13.74 -4.29
N SER A 299 14.15 13.25 -3.14
CA SER A 299 13.95 11.87 -2.69
C SER A 299 12.47 11.57 -2.39
N SER A 300 11.77 12.46 -1.69
CA SER A 300 10.37 12.24 -1.31
C SER A 300 9.44 12.04 -2.50
N PRO A 301 9.36 12.94 -3.48
CA PRO A 301 8.51 12.74 -4.65
C PRO A 301 9.01 11.60 -5.55
N PHE A 302 10.31 11.31 -5.59
CA PHE A 302 10.84 10.14 -6.30
C PHE A 302 10.22 8.84 -5.78
N TRP A 303 10.28 8.60 -4.45
CA TRP A 303 9.71 7.39 -3.87
C TRP A 303 8.19 7.35 -3.96
N LYS A 304 7.52 8.50 -3.90
CA LYS A 304 6.07 8.57 -4.13
C LYS A 304 5.69 8.07 -5.53
N LYS A 305 6.40 8.51 -6.57
CA LYS A 305 6.18 8.03 -7.95
C LYS A 305 6.46 6.53 -8.11
N ILE A 306 7.54 6.04 -7.49
CA ILE A 306 7.88 4.62 -7.49
C ILE A 306 6.79 3.81 -6.82
N ASN A 307 6.38 4.19 -5.61
CA ASN A 307 5.37 3.47 -4.83
C ASN A 307 4.01 3.45 -5.53
N ASN A 308 3.62 4.54 -6.16
CA ASN A 308 2.35 4.65 -6.88
C ASN A 308 2.38 4.00 -8.27
N LEU A 309 3.48 3.38 -8.64
CA LEU A 309 3.64 2.71 -9.94
C LEU A 309 3.40 3.65 -11.13
N GLU A 310 3.71 4.95 -10.97
CA GLU A 310 3.52 5.95 -12.03
C GLU A 310 4.30 5.63 -13.32
N LEU A 311 5.36 4.83 -13.21
CA LEU A 311 6.10 4.28 -14.36
C LEU A 311 5.20 3.52 -15.33
N PHE A 312 4.11 2.95 -14.84
CA PHE A 312 3.17 2.14 -15.60
C PHE A 312 1.86 2.88 -15.92
N SER A 313 1.72 4.16 -15.61
CA SER A 313 0.48 4.94 -15.70
C SER A 313 -0.11 5.00 -17.10
N ASN A 314 0.43 4.69 -18.13
CA ASN A 314 -0.13 4.72 -19.49
C ASN A 314 0.06 3.39 -20.23
N THR A 315 0.38 2.33 -19.50
CA THR A 315 0.52 1.01 -20.14
C THR A 315 -0.84 0.42 -20.45
N LYS A 316 -0.98 -0.13 -21.64
CA LYS A 316 -2.13 -0.97 -22.02
C LYS A 316 -1.88 -2.45 -21.73
N ASN A 317 -0.68 -2.78 -21.25
CA ASN A 317 -0.26 -4.15 -20.98
C ASN A 317 -0.73 -4.59 -19.59
N ASN A 318 -0.90 -5.90 -19.42
CA ASN A 318 -1.15 -6.48 -18.11
C ASN A 318 0.09 -6.31 -17.21
N ILE A 319 -0.13 -5.96 -15.96
CA ILE A 319 0.92 -5.84 -14.94
C ILE A 319 0.83 -7.07 -14.04
N LEU A 320 1.91 -7.85 -14.00
CA LEU A 320 2.04 -9.00 -13.11
C LEU A 320 2.92 -8.62 -11.91
N ARG A 321 2.43 -8.88 -10.69
CA ARG A 321 3.22 -8.78 -9.47
C ARG A 321 3.66 -10.16 -9.02
N ALA A 322 4.96 -10.42 -9.09
CA ALA A 322 5.58 -11.61 -8.51
C ALA A 322 6.22 -11.29 -7.16
N VAL A 323 6.07 -12.17 -6.17
CA VAL A 323 6.71 -12.06 -4.85
C VAL A 323 7.59 -13.30 -4.65
N MET A 324 8.88 -13.09 -4.42
CA MET A 324 9.85 -14.16 -4.30
C MET A 324 11.01 -13.77 -3.39
N PRO A 325 11.77 -14.75 -2.85
CA PRO A 325 13.04 -14.49 -2.19
C PRO A 325 14.03 -13.77 -3.13
N LEU A 326 14.83 -12.85 -2.61
CA LEU A 326 15.77 -12.07 -3.40
C LEU A 326 16.76 -12.96 -4.18
N ALA A 327 17.21 -14.06 -3.59
CA ALA A 327 18.10 -15.05 -4.24
C ALA A 327 17.54 -15.62 -5.56
N ASN A 328 16.23 -15.60 -5.76
CA ASN A 328 15.57 -16.08 -6.97
C ASN A 328 15.35 -14.97 -8.02
N SER A 329 15.57 -13.71 -7.68
CA SER A 329 15.25 -12.56 -8.54
C SER A 329 16.07 -12.55 -9.82
N GLU A 330 17.39 -12.85 -9.76
CA GLU A 330 18.25 -12.92 -10.94
C GLU A 330 17.79 -14.01 -11.91
N LYS A 331 17.49 -15.20 -11.39
CA LYS A 331 16.99 -16.33 -12.20
C LYS A 331 15.66 -15.99 -12.86
N PHE A 332 14.76 -15.36 -12.12
CA PHE A 332 13.46 -14.92 -12.64
C PHE A 332 13.60 -13.85 -13.73
N MET A 333 14.44 -12.84 -13.51
CA MET A 333 14.72 -11.79 -14.51
C MET A 333 15.35 -12.35 -15.79
N ASN A 334 16.22 -13.36 -15.67
CA ASN A 334 16.80 -14.01 -16.84
C ASN A 334 15.79 -14.89 -17.59
N TYR A 335 14.78 -15.43 -16.91
CA TYR A 335 13.68 -16.20 -17.52
C TYR A 335 12.73 -15.29 -18.33
N LEU A 336 12.55 -14.03 -17.91
CA LEU A 336 11.68 -13.07 -18.60
C LEU A 336 12.32 -12.40 -19.83
N LYS A 337 13.63 -12.54 -20.03
CA LYS A 337 14.36 -12.05 -21.23
C LYS A 337 14.23 -13.02 -22.40
#